data_ba36eec6967323e6ca5e60c87f28a04c
#
_entry.id   ba36eec6967323e6ca5e60c87f28a04c
#
_cell.length_a   1.000
_cell.length_b   1.000
_cell.length_c   1.000
_cell.angle_alpha   90.00
_cell.angle_beta   90.00
_cell.angle_gamma   90.00
#
_symmetry.space_group_name_H-M   'P 1'
#
loop_
_entity.id
_entity.type
_entity.pdbx_description
1 polymer ?
#
loop_
_entity_poly.entity_id
_entity_poly.type
_entity_poly.pdbx_seq_one_letter_code
_entity_poly.pdbx_strand_id
1 'polypeptide(L)'
;KYNISAEKAFLQSVRECRAETVILFEHLKKALASLKEDAEAAGEGYKYDALEAVYIKGKSYEDIVRETGCGRNSPKKWCRVMIQRLSIKLFGAKAIENDKNGVKTG
;
A
#
# COMPACT_ATOMS: atom_id res chain seq x y z
N LYS A 1 -17.47 -2.28 25.65
CA LYS A 1 -17.48 -0.99 26.31
C LYS A 1 -16.24 -0.18 26.06
N TYR A 2 -15.11 -0.77 26.37
CA TYR A 2 -13.87 -0.08 26.07
C TYR A 2 -13.77 0.19 24.56
N ASN A 3 -14.44 -0.61 23.76
CA ASN A 3 -14.47 -0.40 22.32
C ASN A 3 -15.14 0.90 21.97
N ILE A 4 -16.20 1.24 22.70
CA ILE A 4 -16.91 2.48 22.44
C ILE A 4 -16.02 3.67 22.76
N SER A 5 -15.30 3.60 23.88
CA SER A 5 -14.39 4.68 24.24
C SER A 5 -13.25 4.81 23.25
N ALA A 6 -12.68 3.67 22.84
CA ALA A 6 -11.60 3.69 21.88
C ALA A 6 -12.08 4.23 20.55
N GLU A 7 -13.27 3.85 20.14
CA GLU A 7 -13.87 4.33 18.91
C GLU A 7 -14.06 5.84 18.94
N LYS A 8 -14.57 6.35 20.06
CA LYS A 8 -14.77 7.79 20.20
C LYS A 8 -13.45 8.53 20.14
N ALA A 9 -12.43 8.02 20.83
CA ALA A 9 -11.11 8.64 20.80
C ALA A 9 -10.55 8.64 19.40
N PHE A 10 -10.72 7.55 18.67
CA PHE A 10 -10.26 7.45 17.30
C PHE A 10 -10.97 8.47 16.41
N LEU A 11 -12.29 8.55 16.53
CA LEU A 11 -13.06 9.50 15.73
C LEU A 11 -12.69 10.93 16.04
N GLN A 12 -12.42 11.22 17.30
CA GLN A 12 -12.01 12.56 17.68
C GLN A 12 -10.64 12.89 17.10
N SER A 13 -9.72 11.93 17.16
CA SER A 13 -8.40 12.14 16.55
C SER A 13 -8.52 12.41 15.06
N VAL A 14 -9.39 11.67 14.39
CA VAL A 14 -9.62 11.88 12.96
C VAL A 14 -10.14 13.28 12.70
N ARG A 15 -11.08 13.76 13.54
CA ARG A 15 -11.61 15.11 13.37
C ARG A 15 -10.53 16.16 13.57
N GLU A 16 -9.70 15.98 14.58
CA GLU A 16 -8.66 16.94 14.91
C GLU A 16 -7.60 17.01 13.85
N CYS A 17 -7.28 15.88 13.23
CA CYS A 17 -6.28 15.82 12.17
C CYS A 17 -6.91 15.82 10.78
N ARG A 18 -8.18 16.14 10.74
CA ARG A 18 -8.98 15.91 9.54
C ARG A 18 -8.40 16.47 8.26
N ALA A 19 -7.93 17.71 8.29
CA ALA A 19 -7.42 18.34 7.07
C ALA A 19 -6.24 17.57 6.51
N GLU A 20 -5.27 17.28 7.37
CA GLU A 20 -4.09 16.53 6.94
C GLU A 20 -4.45 15.12 6.52
N THR A 21 -5.33 14.48 7.28
CA THR A 21 -5.76 13.13 6.99
C THR A 21 -6.47 13.04 5.64
N VAL A 22 -7.33 14.00 5.35
CA VAL A 22 -8.04 14.02 4.07
C VAL A 22 -7.06 14.20 2.93
N ILE A 23 -6.10 15.09 3.08
CA ILE A 23 -5.10 15.31 2.03
C ILE A 23 -4.28 14.06 1.79
N LEU A 24 -3.84 13.41 2.85
CA LEU A 24 -3.08 12.16 2.73
C LEU A 24 -3.90 11.08 2.06
N PHE A 25 -5.18 10.98 2.43
CA PHE A 25 -6.06 9.98 1.87
C PHE A 25 -6.26 10.21 0.37
N GLU A 26 -6.44 11.46 -0.04
CA GLU A 26 -6.59 11.78 -1.45
C GLU A 26 -5.32 11.48 -2.22
N HIS A 27 -4.15 11.80 -1.63
CA HIS A 27 -2.88 11.46 -2.24
C HIS A 27 -2.74 9.95 -2.43
N LEU A 28 -3.11 9.19 -1.41
CA LEU A 28 -3.02 7.73 -1.48
C LEU A 28 -3.93 7.19 -2.57
N LYS A 29 -5.15 7.69 -2.66
CA LYS A 29 -6.09 7.23 -3.68
C LYS A 29 -5.56 7.49 -5.08
N LYS A 30 -5.01 8.68 -5.30
CA LYS A 30 -4.45 9.03 -6.61
C LYS A 30 -3.24 8.16 -6.93
N ALA A 31 -2.39 7.94 -5.94
CA ALA A 31 -1.20 7.12 -6.13
C ALA A 31 -1.58 5.68 -6.46
N LEU A 32 -2.58 5.14 -5.78
CA LEU A 32 -3.04 3.79 -6.06
C LEU A 32 -3.62 3.68 -7.46
N ALA A 33 -4.41 4.66 -7.88
CA ALA A 33 -4.99 4.65 -9.21
C ALA A 33 -3.89 4.70 -10.27
N SER A 34 -2.90 5.56 -10.07
CA SER A 34 -1.78 5.69 -10.98
C SER A 34 -0.96 4.40 -11.02
N LEU A 35 -0.74 3.80 -9.86
CA LEU A 35 -0.01 2.53 -9.78
C LEU A 35 -0.73 1.44 -10.56
N LYS A 36 -2.04 1.38 -10.43
CA LYS A 36 -2.84 0.39 -11.15
C LYS A 36 -2.72 0.58 -12.65
N GLU A 37 -2.83 1.83 -13.11
CA GLU A 37 -2.71 2.13 -14.53
C GLU A 37 -1.36 1.73 -15.07
N ASP A 38 -0.30 2.07 -14.33
CA ASP A 38 1.05 1.75 -14.77
C ASP A 38 1.26 0.23 -14.83
N ALA A 39 0.74 -0.47 -13.83
CA ALA A 39 0.87 -1.92 -13.79
C ALA A 39 0.15 -2.56 -14.96
N GLU A 40 -1.05 -2.10 -15.24
CA GLU A 40 -1.84 -2.64 -16.36
C GLU A 40 -1.16 -2.35 -17.69
N ALA A 41 -0.63 -1.14 -17.85
CA ALA A 41 0.07 -0.78 -19.08
C ALA A 41 1.31 -1.62 -19.30
N ALA A 42 1.97 -2.04 -18.23
CA ALA A 42 3.17 -2.87 -18.31
C ALA A 42 2.85 -4.36 -18.39
N GLY A 43 1.58 -4.73 -18.38
CA GLY A 43 1.20 -6.14 -18.37
C GLY A 43 1.36 -6.79 -17.01
N GLU A 44 1.43 -6.00 -15.95
CA GLU A 44 1.66 -6.48 -14.60
C GLU A 44 0.48 -6.22 -13.68
N GLY A 45 -0.73 -6.14 -14.25
CA GLY A 45 -1.91 -5.89 -13.45
C GLY A 45 -2.10 -6.90 -12.34
N TYR A 46 -1.66 -8.14 -12.56
CA TYR A 46 -1.76 -9.18 -11.55
C TYR A 46 -0.96 -8.83 -10.28
N LYS A 47 0.11 -8.08 -10.42
CA LYS A 47 0.89 -7.65 -9.27
C LYS A 47 0.11 -6.63 -8.44
N TYR A 48 -0.55 -5.71 -9.13
CA TYR A 48 -1.39 -4.74 -8.43
C TYR A 48 -2.56 -5.46 -7.75
N ASP A 49 -3.16 -6.43 -8.45
CA ASP A 49 -4.26 -7.18 -7.87
C ASP A 49 -3.85 -7.88 -6.59
N ALA A 50 -2.61 -8.37 -6.54
CA ALA A 50 -2.10 -9.00 -5.31
C ALA A 50 -2.00 -7.98 -4.17
N LEU A 51 -1.50 -6.80 -4.47
CA LEU A 51 -1.42 -5.74 -3.47
C LEU A 51 -2.81 -5.40 -2.92
N GLU A 52 -3.76 -5.22 -3.81
CA GLU A 52 -5.12 -4.89 -3.43
C GLU A 52 -5.74 -6.01 -2.59
N ALA A 53 -5.54 -7.25 -3.02
CA ALA A 53 -6.11 -8.39 -2.32
C ALA A 53 -5.59 -8.46 -0.88
N VAL A 54 -4.30 -8.29 -0.69
CA VAL A 54 -3.70 -8.41 0.63
C VAL A 54 -4.03 -7.21 1.51
N TYR A 55 -3.79 -6.01 1.01
CA TYR A 55 -3.82 -4.83 1.87
C TYR A 55 -5.17 -4.14 1.92
N ILE A 56 -6.01 -4.35 0.94
CA ILE A 56 -7.34 -3.73 0.94
C ILE A 56 -8.42 -4.76 1.27
N LYS A 57 -8.34 -5.94 0.68
CA LYS A 57 -9.36 -6.97 0.89
C LYS A 57 -9.04 -7.93 2.02
N GLY A 58 -7.84 -7.86 2.57
CA GLY A 58 -7.48 -8.66 3.72
C GLY A 58 -7.19 -10.13 3.43
N LYS A 59 -6.89 -10.47 2.19
CA LYS A 59 -6.56 -11.85 1.84
C LYS A 59 -5.13 -12.18 2.24
N SER A 60 -4.87 -13.47 2.47
CA SER A 60 -3.52 -13.92 2.76
C SER A 60 -2.78 -14.23 1.46
N TYR A 61 -1.46 -14.32 1.56
CA TYR A 61 -0.66 -14.75 0.39
C TYR A 61 -1.08 -16.15 -0.06
N GLU A 62 -1.41 -17.00 0.89
CA GLU A 62 -1.83 -18.37 0.56
C GLU A 62 -3.13 -18.38 -0.24
N ASP A 63 -4.03 -17.46 0.09
CA ASP A 63 -5.27 -17.32 -0.67
C ASP A 63 -4.98 -17.03 -2.13
N ILE A 64 -4.02 -16.12 -2.36
CA ILE A 64 -3.67 -15.73 -3.71
C ILE A 64 -3.05 -16.88 -4.47
N VAL A 65 -2.16 -17.63 -3.81
CA VAL A 65 -1.56 -18.82 -4.43
C VAL A 65 -2.65 -19.80 -4.83
N ARG A 66 -3.61 -20.01 -3.96
CA ARG A 66 -4.70 -20.96 -4.20
C ARG A 66 -5.57 -20.50 -5.37
N GLU A 67 -5.86 -19.21 -5.44
CA GLU A 67 -6.76 -18.67 -6.45
C GLU A 67 -6.11 -18.56 -7.82
N THR A 68 -4.83 -18.24 -7.86
CA THR A 68 -4.15 -17.98 -9.13
C THR A 68 -3.26 -19.11 -9.59
N GLY A 69 -2.89 -20.02 -8.69
CA GLY A 69 -1.96 -21.08 -9.04
C GLY A 69 -0.52 -20.62 -9.19
N CYS A 70 -0.20 -19.44 -8.71
CA CYS A 70 1.16 -18.93 -8.81
C CYS A 70 2.08 -19.58 -7.80
N GLY A 71 3.37 -19.27 -7.90
CA GLY A 71 4.36 -19.81 -6.98
C GLY A 71 4.12 -19.32 -5.55
N ARG A 72 4.59 -20.10 -4.61
CA ARG A 72 4.35 -19.88 -3.20
C ARG A 72 4.79 -18.51 -2.71
N ASN A 73 5.93 -18.05 -3.21
CA ASN A 73 6.49 -16.77 -2.78
C ASN A 73 6.16 -15.61 -3.71
N SER A 74 5.41 -15.88 -4.77
CA SER A 74 5.12 -14.86 -5.78
C SER A 74 4.28 -13.72 -5.24
N PRO A 75 3.19 -13.96 -4.51
CA PRO A 75 2.39 -12.84 -4.02
C PRO A 75 3.19 -11.88 -3.14
N LYS A 76 4.05 -12.42 -2.31
CA LYS A 76 4.88 -11.60 -1.44
C LYS A 76 5.82 -10.71 -2.24
N LYS A 77 6.44 -11.28 -3.27
CA LYS A 77 7.33 -10.52 -4.16
C LYS A 77 6.56 -9.44 -4.91
N TRP A 78 5.40 -9.79 -5.42
CA TRP A 78 4.58 -8.83 -6.15
C TRP A 78 4.17 -7.66 -5.27
N CYS A 79 3.74 -7.95 -4.06
CA CYS A 79 3.36 -6.89 -3.13
C CYS A 79 4.53 -6.00 -2.78
N ARG A 80 5.72 -6.58 -2.60
CA ARG A 80 6.91 -5.80 -2.29
C ARG A 80 7.24 -4.84 -3.43
N VAL A 81 7.19 -5.32 -4.66
CA VAL A 81 7.46 -4.47 -5.82
C VAL A 81 6.44 -3.35 -5.90
N MET A 82 5.17 -3.68 -5.71
CA MET A 82 4.12 -2.66 -5.80
C MET A 82 4.24 -1.64 -4.68
N ILE A 83 4.60 -2.08 -3.48
CA ILE A 83 4.77 -1.15 -2.36
C ILE A 83 5.93 -0.19 -2.64
N GLN A 84 7.01 -0.68 -3.23
CA GLN A 84 8.12 0.20 -3.61
C GLN A 84 7.68 1.23 -4.63
N ARG A 85 6.95 0.80 -5.64
CA ARG A 85 6.44 1.73 -6.66
C ARG A 85 5.47 2.72 -6.07
N LEU A 86 4.62 2.26 -5.15
CA LEU A 86 3.69 3.15 -4.48
C LEU A 86 4.43 4.20 -3.65
N SER A 87 5.49 3.80 -2.97
CA SER A 87 6.29 4.72 -2.19
C SER A 87 6.89 5.81 -3.06
N ILE A 88 7.36 5.43 -4.24
CA ILE A 88 7.90 6.42 -5.18
C ILE A 88 6.82 7.42 -5.58
N LYS A 89 5.61 6.94 -5.84
CA LYS A 89 4.52 7.83 -6.24
C LYS A 89 4.10 8.77 -5.11
N LEU A 90 4.17 8.29 -3.87
CA LEU A 90 3.76 9.09 -2.73
C LEU A 90 4.84 10.07 -2.28
N PHE A 91 6.09 9.62 -2.27
CA PHE A 91 7.19 10.40 -1.68
C PHE A 91 8.29 10.74 -2.67
N GLY A 92 8.25 10.19 -3.87
CA GLY A 92 9.24 10.42 -4.90
C GLY A 92 10.44 9.49 -4.77
N ALA A 93 11.16 9.34 -5.87
CA ALA A 93 12.33 8.46 -5.91
C ALA A 93 13.39 8.87 -4.90
N LYS A 94 13.47 10.16 -4.61
CA LYS A 94 14.46 10.68 -3.69
C LYS A 94 14.30 10.12 -2.28
N ALA A 95 13.06 9.89 -1.87
CA ALA A 95 12.81 9.35 -0.54
C ALA A 95 13.39 7.94 -0.40
N ILE A 96 13.27 7.15 -1.47
CA ILE A 96 13.80 5.79 -1.45
C ILE A 96 15.33 5.81 -1.47
N GLU A 97 15.91 6.72 -2.24
CA GLU A 97 17.35 6.88 -2.26
C GLU A 97 17.87 7.28 -0.89
N ASN A 98 17.17 8.18 -0.23
CA ASN A 98 17.57 8.61 1.10
C ASN A 98 17.52 7.44 2.08
N ASP A 99 16.52 6.60 1.98
CA ASP A 99 16.43 5.43 2.82
C ASP A 99 17.61 4.51 2.59
N LYS A 100 17.93 4.25 1.33
CA LYS A 100 19.07 3.40 1.01
C LYS A 100 20.37 4.01 1.51
N ASN A 101 20.54 5.29 1.31
CA ASN A 101 21.75 5.98 1.77
C ASN A 101 21.84 5.95 3.28
N GLY A 102 20.70 6.13 3.95
CA GLY A 102 20.67 6.02 5.39
C GLY A 102 21.09 4.66 5.87
N VAL A 103 20.62 3.62 5.21
CA VAL A 103 21.00 2.26 5.54
C VAL A 103 22.49 2.04 5.32
N LYS A 104 23.00 2.54 4.19
CA LYS A 104 24.44 2.37 3.89
C LYS A 104 25.30 3.10 4.87
N THR A 105 24.94 4.30 5.20
CA THR A 105 25.76 5.13 6.08
C THR A 105 25.52 4.82 7.53
N GLY A 106 24.34 4.36 7.84
CA GLY A 106 24.03 4.01 9.24
C GLY A 106 24.39 2.59 9.55
#